data_97098b545070de3791dc39f3ce6a978d
#
_entry.id   97098b545070de3791dc39f3ce6a978d
#
_cell.length_a   1.000
_cell.length_b   1.000
_cell.length_c   1.000
_cell.angle_alpha   90.00
_cell.angle_beta   90.00
_cell.angle_gamma   90.00
#
_symmetry.space_group_name_H-M   'P 1'
#
loop_
_entity.id
_entity.type
_entity.pdbx_description
1 polymer ?
#
loop_
_entity_poly.entity_id
_entity_poly.type
_entity_poly.pdbx_seq_one_letter_code
_entity_poly.pdbx_strand_id
1 'polypeptide(L)'
;EMLRSLVGSEMCIRDRNEIGTKFSTLVERADWTQLLKYVVWNVAHSYGKTATFMPKPIVGDNGSGMHVHQSIWKDGKNLFAGDGYGGLSEFALFYIGGIIKHARALNAITNPGTNSYKRLVPGFEAPVKLAYSAKNRSASIRIPFVANPKGRRVEARFPDPLMNPYLGFAALLMAGLDGVENKIHPGEAASKDLY
;
A
#
# COMPACT_ATOMS: atom_id res chain seq x y z
N GLU A 1 -17.73 3.20 -18.35
CA GLU A 1 -16.75 2.21 -18.88
C GLU A 1 -15.43 2.19 -18.09
N MET A 2 -15.51 2.41 -16.81
CA MET A 2 -14.38 2.23 -15.90
C MET A 2 -14.64 1.06 -14.94
N LEU A 3 -15.07 -0.04 -15.47
CA LEU A 3 -15.43 -1.24 -14.74
C LEU A 3 -14.57 -2.43 -15.15
N ARG A 4 -13.32 -2.19 -15.40
CA ARG A 4 -12.29 -3.24 -15.31
C ARG A 4 -11.30 -2.90 -14.21
N SER A 5 -11.83 -2.64 -13.02
CA SER A 5 -11.04 -2.88 -11.85
C SER A 5 -10.97 -4.40 -11.74
N LEU A 6 -9.82 -4.91 -11.94
CA LEU A 6 -9.45 -6.29 -11.84
C LEU A 6 -9.90 -6.89 -10.50
N VAL A 7 -11.04 -7.53 -10.54
CA VAL A 7 -11.27 -8.72 -9.76
C VAL A 7 -10.56 -9.81 -10.54
N GLY A 8 -9.27 -9.96 -10.34
CA GLY A 8 -8.44 -10.94 -10.98
C GLY A 8 -7.07 -10.96 -10.33
N SER A 9 -6.50 -12.11 -10.19
CA SER A 9 -5.11 -12.28 -9.80
C SER A 9 -4.23 -11.71 -10.91
N GLU A 10 -3.55 -10.58 -10.65
CA GLU A 10 -2.67 -9.95 -11.64
C GLU A 10 -1.36 -10.71 -11.84
N MET A 11 -0.97 -11.54 -10.90
CA MET A 11 0.18 -12.44 -11.05
C MET A 11 -0.02 -13.73 -10.28
N CYS A 12 -0.19 -14.81 -11.00
CA CYS A 12 -0.03 -16.14 -10.46
C CYS A 12 1.41 -16.59 -10.77
N ILE A 13 2.30 -16.50 -9.80
CA ILE A 13 3.61 -17.13 -9.89
C ILE A 13 3.58 -18.35 -8.98
N ARG A 14 3.45 -19.51 -9.56
CA ARG A 14 3.33 -20.81 -8.86
C ARG A 14 2.09 -20.86 -7.96
N ASP A 15 2.28 -20.74 -6.64
CA ASP A 15 1.28 -20.79 -5.58
C ASP A 15 0.86 -19.41 -5.04
N ARG A 16 1.31 -18.33 -5.69
CA ARG A 16 1.11 -16.94 -5.22
C ARG A 16 0.14 -16.19 -6.11
N ASN A 17 -0.82 -15.53 -5.47
CA ASN A 17 -1.87 -14.77 -6.14
C ASN A 17 -1.93 -13.35 -5.58
N GLU A 18 -2.09 -12.35 -6.45
CA GLU A 18 -2.37 -10.98 -6.07
C GLU A 18 -3.83 -10.66 -6.35
N ILE A 19 -4.51 -10.06 -5.37
CA ILE A 19 -5.91 -9.68 -5.49
C ILE A 19 -6.01 -8.15 -5.40
N GLY A 20 -6.40 -7.52 -6.51
CA GLY A 20 -6.77 -6.11 -6.54
C GLY A 20 -8.22 -5.91 -6.11
N THR A 21 -8.48 -4.85 -5.34
CA THR A 21 -9.82 -4.52 -4.88
C THR A 21 -10.24 -3.12 -5.33
N LYS A 22 -11.54 -2.94 -5.62
CA LYS A 22 -12.08 -1.62 -5.98
C LYS A 22 -11.89 -0.64 -4.82
N PHE A 23 -11.50 0.62 -5.09
CA PHE A 23 -11.39 1.63 -4.04
C PHE A 23 -12.76 1.97 -3.44
N SER A 24 -12.76 2.33 -2.16
CA SER A 24 -13.93 2.82 -1.42
C SER A 24 -13.49 3.66 -0.22
N THR A 25 -14.41 4.04 0.64
CA THR A 25 -14.10 4.76 1.87
C THR A 25 -13.22 3.91 2.80
N LEU A 26 -12.49 4.57 3.70
CA LEU A 26 -11.53 3.93 4.59
C LEU A 26 -12.14 2.76 5.39
N VAL A 27 -13.28 3.00 6.05
CA VAL A 27 -13.96 2.00 6.89
C VAL A 27 -14.49 0.86 6.04
N GLU A 28 -15.22 1.18 4.96
CA GLU A 28 -15.73 0.18 4.03
C GLU A 28 -14.61 -0.70 3.46
N ARG A 29 -13.45 -0.11 3.15
CA ARG A 29 -12.31 -0.88 2.66
C ARG A 29 -11.72 -1.79 3.75
N ALA A 30 -11.72 -1.36 5.01
CA ALA A 30 -11.30 -2.20 6.12
C ALA A 30 -12.24 -3.40 6.29
N ASP A 31 -13.55 -3.19 6.24
CA ASP A 31 -14.56 -4.27 6.29
C ASP A 31 -14.34 -5.28 5.16
N TRP A 32 -14.21 -4.79 3.92
CA TRP A 32 -13.97 -5.64 2.76
C TRP A 32 -12.65 -6.41 2.82
N THR A 33 -11.62 -5.84 3.46
CA THR A 33 -10.34 -6.53 3.63
C THR A 33 -10.49 -7.73 4.57
N GLN A 34 -11.27 -7.59 5.65
CA GLN A 34 -11.56 -8.71 6.55
C GLN A 34 -12.43 -9.76 5.86
N LEU A 35 -13.48 -9.33 5.17
CA LEU A 35 -14.34 -10.24 4.42
C LEU A 35 -13.56 -11.01 3.35
N LEU A 36 -12.66 -10.33 2.62
CA LEU A 36 -11.81 -10.96 1.60
C LEU A 36 -10.99 -12.10 2.20
N LYS A 37 -10.32 -11.86 3.33
CA LYS A 37 -9.52 -12.91 4.00
C LYS A 37 -10.39 -14.09 4.41
N TYR A 38 -11.55 -13.82 4.99
CA TYR A 38 -12.51 -14.85 5.38
C TYR A 38 -12.95 -15.69 4.18
N VAL A 39 -13.34 -15.04 3.08
CA VAL A 39 -13.78 -15.73 1.86
C VAL A 39 -12.65 -16.58 1.27
N VAL A 40 -11.43 -16.02 1.15
CA VAL A 40 -10.28 -16.75 0.60
C VAL A 40 -9.99 -18.02 1.40
N TRP A 41 -9.97 -17.94 2.72
CA TRP A 41 -9.74 -19.11 3.57
C TRP A 41 -10.82 -20.17 3.43
N ASN A 42 -12.09 -19.76 3.44
CA ASN A 42 -13.21 -20.71 3.36
C ASN A 42 -13.31 -21.36 1.97
N VAL A 43 -13.10 -20.59 0.90
CA VAL A 43 -13.07 -21.14 -0.46
C VAL A 43 -11.89 -22.10 -0.63
N ALA A 44 -10.69 -21.75 -0.19
CA ALA A 44 -9.56 -22.69 -0.23
C ALA A 44 -9.87 -23.99 0.52
N HIS A 45 -10.43 -23.88 1.73
CA HIS A 45 -10.82 -25.03 2.54
C HIS A 45 -11.83 -25.93 1.82
N SER A 46 -12.85 -25.35 1.16
CA SER A 46 -13.88 -26.11 0.44
C SER A 46 -13.32 -26.94 -0.74
N TYR A 47 -12.14 -26.57 -1.24
CA TYR A 47 -11.40 -27.31 -2.26
C TYR A 47 -10.28 -28.21 -1.69
N GLY A 48 -10.26 -28.45 -0.37
CA GLY A 48 -9.21 -29.23 0.29
C GLY A 48 -7.83 -28.57 0.25
N LYS A 49 -7.77 -27.24 0.12
CA LYS A 49 -6.54 -26.44 0.02
C LYS A 49 -6.39 -25.53 1.23
N THR A 50 -5.18 -25.05 1.44
CA THR A 50 -4.86 -24.06 2.46
C THR A 50 -4.42 -22.77 1.81
N ALA A 51 -4.95 -21.63 2.28
CA ALA A 51 -4.49 -20.30 1.91
C ALA A 51 -3.85 -19.61 3.11
N THR A 52 -2.84 -18.78 2.87
CA THR A 52 -2.17 -18.00 3.92
C THR A 52 -1.98 -16.55 3.49
N PHE A 53 -2.15 -15.64 4.43
CA PHE A 53 -1.78 -14.22 4.32
C PHE A 53 -0.51 -13.88 5.11
N MET A 54 0.31 -14.87 5.43
CA MET A 54 1.56 -14.70 6.14
C MET A 54 2.53 -13.83 5.32
N PRO A 55 3.18 -12.81 5.89
CA PRO A 55 4.08 -11.91 5.15
C PRO A 55 5.25 -12.61 4.46
N LYS A 56 5.81 -13.65 5.09
CA LYS A 56 6.90 -14.47 4.54
C LYS A 56 6.62 -15.95 4.81
N PRO A 57 5.76 -16.60 4.00
CA PRO A 57 5.39 -17.99 4.24
C PRO A 57 6.50 -18.98 3.89
N ILE A 58 7.35 -18.66 2.90
CA ILE A 58 8.40 -19.55 2.40
C ILE A 58 9.76 -18.84 2.52
N VAL A 59 10.72 -19.50 3.16
CA VAL A 59 12.11 -19.01 3.27
C VAL A 59 12.76 -19.07 1.88
N GLY A 60 13.48 -18.01 1.51
CA GLY A 60 14.16 -17.93 0.21
C GLY A 60 13.24 -17.61 -0.98
N ASP A 61 11.96 -17.35 -0.76
CA ASP A 61 11.01 -16.91 -1.80
C ASP A 61 10.43 -15.53 -1.48
N ASN A 62 9.66 -14.93 -2.41
CA ASN A 62 9.00 -13.64 -2.19
C ASN A 62 7.97 -13.69 -1.06
N GLY A 63 7.72 -12.54 -0.45
CA GLY A 63 6.71 -12.38 0.61
C GLY A 63 5.35 -11.92 0.07
N SER A 64 4.39 -11.76 0.99
CA SER A 64 3.07 -11.20 0.73
C SER A 64 2.99 -9.78 1.32
N GLY A 65 2.71 -8.78 0.46
CA GLY A 65 2.43 -7.41 0.87
C GLY A 65 0.93 -7.14 0.93
N MET A 66 0.54 -6.12 1.67
CA MET A 66 -0.78 -5.52 1.59
C MET A 66 -0.60 -4.04 1.25
N HIS A 67 -0.48 -3.75 -0.04
CA HIS A 67 -0.24 -2.40 -0.52
C HIS A 67 -1.48 -1.54 -0.34
N VAL A 68 -1.32 -0.38 0.26
CA VAL A 68 -2.43 0.53 0.57
C VAL A 68 -2.38 1.73 -0.36
N HIS A 69 -3.31 1.75 -1.32
CA HIS A 69 -3.53 2.90 -2.19
C HIS A 69 -4.40 3.93 -1.49
N GLN A 70 -4.00 5.19 -1.53
CA GLN A 70 -4.64 6.27 -0.78
C GLN A 70 -4.79 7.52 -1.65
N SER A 71 -5.92 8.19 -1.51
CA SER A 71 -6.17 9.54 -2.02
C SER A 71 -7.20 10.25 -1.13
N ILE A 72 -7.09 11.57 -1.01
CA ILE A 72 -8.01 12.40 -0.23
C ILE A 72 -8.91 13.19 -1.20
N TRP A 73 -10.20 13.20 -0.91
CA TRP A 73 -11.19 13.87 -1.73
C TRP A 73 -11.98 14.88 -0.93
N LYS A 74 -12.27 16.03 -1.52
CA LYS A 74 -13.16 17.05 -0.97
C LYS A 74 -14.03 17.61 -2.09
N ASP A 75 -15.32 17.67 -1.87
CA ASP A 75 -16.30 18.23 -2.83
C ASP A 75 -16.16 17.64 -4.25
N GLY A 76 -15.97 16.31 -4.33
CA GLY A 76 -15.80 15.59 -5.60
C GLY A 76 -14.46 15.81 -6.31
N LYS A 77 -13.51 16.51 -5.68
CA LYS A 77 -12.16 16.77 -6.22
C LYS A 77 -11.11 15.93 -5.52
N ASN A 78 -10.24 15.32 -6.30
CA ASN A 78 -9.07 14.61 -5.78
C ASN A 78 -7.98 15.61 -5.38
N LEU A 79 -7.72 15.76 -4.08
CA LEU A 79 -6.72 16.69 -3.55
C LEU A 79 -5.27 16.26 -3.84
N PHE A 80 -5.06 15.02 -4.28
CA PHE A 80 -3.74 14.53 -4.62
C PHE A 80 -3.31 14.88 -6.05
N ALA A 81 -4.25 15.26 -6.90
CA ALA A 81 -3.94 15.67 -8.28
C ALA A 81 -3.34 17.07 -8.32
N GLY A 82 -2.26 17.25 -9.08
CA GLY A 82 -1.56 18.50 -9.28
C GLY A 82 -0.49 18.41 -10.36
N ASP A 83 0.35 19.43 -10.46
CA ASP A 83 1.37 19.58 -11.48
C ASP A 83 2.80 19.28 -10.98
N GLY A 84 2.93 18.86 -9.74
CA GLY A 84 4.21 18.51 -9.14
C GLY A 84 4.74 17.14 -9.57
N TYR A 85 5.73 16.64 -8.84
CA TYR A 85 6.37 15.36 -9.13
C TYR A 85 5.34 14.21 -9.18
N GLY A 86 5.40 13.44 -10.26
CA GLY A 86 4.47 12.34 -10.51
C GLY A 86 3.01 12.77 -10.75
N GLY A 87 2.76 14.06 -11.03
CA GLY A 87 1.42 14.64 -11.20
C GLY A 87 0.68 14.78 -9.87
N LEU A 88 1.41 14.92 -8.77
CA LEU A 88 0.86 15.16 -7.43
C LEU A 88 0.81 16.65 -7.09
N SER A 89 -0.15 16.99 -6.25
CA SER A 89 -0.23 18.29 -5.61
C SER A 89 0.79 18.43 -4.45
N GLU A 90 1.05 19.66 -4.00
CA GLU A 90 1.83 19.92 -2.80
C GLU A 90 1.20 19.26 -1.56
N PHE A 91 -0.13 19.25 -1.48
CA PHE A 91 -0.88 18.54 -0.45
C PHE A 91 -0.48 17.05 -0.38
N ALA A 92 -0.40 16.38 -1.54
CA ALA A 92 -0.03 14.97 -1.60
C ALA A 92 1.45 14.75 -1.24
N LEU A 93 2.33 15.67 -1.60
CA LEU A 93 3.74 15.60 -1.20
C LEU A 93 3.91 15.74 0.32
N PHE A 94 3.22 16.67 0.96
CA PHE A 94 3.20 16.77 2.41
C PHE A 94 2.61 15.52 3.07
N TYR A 95 1.56 14.95 2.49
CA TYR A 95 0.99 13.68 2.95
C TYR A 95 2.03 12.54 2.92
N ILE A 96 2.81 12.43 1.86
CA ILE A 96 3.94 11.49 1.77
C ILE A 96 4.97 11.79 2.85
N GLY A 97 5.31 13.07 3.05
CA GLY A 97 6.26 13.51 4.07
C GLY A 97 5.87 13.07 5.47
N GLY A 98 4.59 13.18 5.81
CA GLY A 98 4.05 12.70 7.09
C GLY A 98 4.21 11.18 7.26
N ILE A 99 3.86 10.40 6.24
CA ILE A 99 4.03 8.94 6.28
C ILE A 99 5.51 8.56 6.46
N ILE A 100 6.44 9.20 5.74
CA ILE A 100 7.87 8.95 5.87
C ILE A 100 8.39 9.31 7.26
N LYS A 101 8.00 10.47 7.79
CA LYS A 101 8.37 10.91 9.15
C LYS A 101 7.96 9.90 10.21
N HIS A 102 6.76 9.37 10.11
CA HIS A 102 6.18 8.45 11.08
C HIS A 102 6.40 6.97 10.77
N ALA A 103 7.12 6.61 9.70
CA ALA A 103 7.22 5.24 9.19
C ALA A 103 7.66 4.22 10.25
N ARG A 104 8.60 4.58 11.15
CA ARG A 104 9.05 3.68 12.22
C ARG A 104 7.94 3.37 13.22
N ALA A 105 7.16 4.37 13.60
CA ALA A 105 6.01 4.17 14.49
C ALA A 105 4.88 3.41 13.78
N LEU A 106 4.64 3.72 12.51
CA LEU A 106 3.66 3.03 11.68
C LEU A 106 3.94 1.53 11.59
N ASN A 107 5.20 1.11 11.53
CA ASN A 107 5.57 -0.31 11.45
C ASN A 107 5.05 -1.14 12.63
N ALA A 108 4.87 -0.57 13.82
CA ALA A 108 4.26 -1.27 14.94
C ALA A 108 2.81 -1.73 14.64
N ILE A 109 2.13 -1.04 13.73
CA ILE A 109 0.75 -1.32 13.34
C ILE A 109 0.70 -2.00 11.98
N THR A 110 1.48 -1.51 11.01
CA THR A 110 1.45 -2.00 9.63
C THR A 110 2.22 -3.30 9.41
N ASN A 111 3.16 -3.62 10.31
CA ASN A 111 4.01 -4.80 10.26
C ASN A 111 4.14 -5.41 11.68
N PRO A 112 3.02 -5.91 12.26
CA PRO A 112 2.92 -6.17 13.71
C PRO A 112 3.57 -7.48 14.16
N GLY A 113 3.97 -8.34 13.24
CA GLY A 113 4.50 -9.66 13.57
C GLY A 113 5.99 -9.80 13.33
N THR A 114 6.64 -10.75 14.00
CA THR A 114 8.04 -11.10 13.74
C THR A 114 8.25 -11.59 12.31
N ASN A 115 7.26 -12.24 11.71
CA ASN A 115 7.28 -12.67 10.32
C ASN A 115 7.25 -11.49 9.33
N SER A 116 6.67 -10.35 9.71
CA SER A 116 6.68 -9.11 8.91
C SER A 116 8.10 -8.69 8.53
N TYR A 117 9.03 -8.77 9.48
CA TYR A 117 10.44 -8.37 9.27
C TYR A 117 11.26 -9.40 8.49
N LYS A 118 10.78 -10.63 8.37
CA LYS A 118 11.33 -11.61 7.43
C LYS A 118 10.96 -11.31 5.98
N ARG A 119 9.88 -10.55 5.75
CA ARG A 119 9.51 -10.04 4.43
C ARG A 119 10.33 -8.80 4.04
N LEU A 120 10.55 -7.88 4.98
CA LEU A 120 11.24 -6.60 4.73
C LEU A 120 12.76 -6.76 4.66
N VAL A 121 13.22 -7.57 3.71
CA VAL A 121 14.64 -7.85 3.46
C VAL A 121 14.97 -7.55 1.99
N PRO A 122 16.23 -7.14 1.66
CA PRO A 122 16.64 -6.86 0.30
C PRO A 122 16.51 -8.09 -0.62
N GLY A 123 16.26 -7.84 -1.92
CA GLY A 123 16.27 -8.90 -2.95
C GLY A 123 14.95 -9.66 -3.14
N PHE A 124 13.87 -9.31 -2.42
CA PHE A 124 12.57 -9.99 -2.50
C PHE A 124 11.39 -9.05 -2.79
N GLU A 125 11.61 -8.00 -3.58
CA GLU A 125 10.60 -7.03 -4.01
C GLU A 125 9.88 -6.26 -2.87
N ALA A 126 10.27 -6.46 -1.61
CA ALA A 126 9.76 -5.71 -0.49
C ALA A 126 10.53 -4.39 -0.31
N PRO A 127 9.86 -3.28 0.02
CA PRO A 127 10.55 -2.00 0.22
C PRO A 127 11.29 -2.01 1.56
N VAL A 128 12.61 -1.81 1.51
CA VAL A 128 13.48 -1.79 2.70
C VAL A 128 14.02 -0.39 3.01
N LYS A 129 13.85 0.56 2.09
CA LYS A 129 14.32 1.94 2.24
C LYS A 129 13.14 2.90 2.25
N LEU A 130 13.16 3.84 3.21
CA LEU A 130 12.19 4.92 3.30
C LEU A 130 12.45 5.93 2.19
N ALA A 131 11.70 5.80 1.12
CA ALA A 131 11.78 6.67 -0.05
C ALA A 131 10.44 6.69 -0.78
N TYR A 132 10.23 7.70 -1.62
CA TYR A 132 9.10 7.73 -2.54
C TYR A 132 9.58 7.87 -3.99
N SER A 133 8.81 7.34 -4.93
CA SER A 133 9.14 7.41 -6.36
C SER A 133 7.92 7.18 -7.25
N ALA A 134 7.87 7.88 -8.37
CA ALA A 134 6.89 7.62 -9.44
C ALA A 134 7.33 6.52 -10.41
N LYS A 135 8.60 6.15 -10.43
CA LYS A 135 9.17 5.23 -11.42
C LYS A 135 9.67 3.92 -10.83
N ASN A 136 9.91 3.89 -9.50
CA ASN A 136 10.61 2.80 -8.86
C ASN A 136 9.67 1.98 -7.95
N ARG A 137 9.57 0.68 -8.21
CA ARG A 137 8.75 -0.25 -7.41
C ARG A 137 9.41 -0.65 -6.09
N SER A 138 10.71 -0.38 -5.91
CA SER A 138 11.43 -0.67 -4.66
C SER A 138 11.24 0.40 -3.58
N ALA A 139 10.61 1.54 -3.91
CA ALA A 139 10.31 2.59 -2.95
C ALA A 139 9.20 2.20 -1.97
N SER A 140 9.31 2.63 -0.70
CA SER A 140 8.29 2.40 0.33
C SER A 140 6.95 3.07 -0.02
N ILE A 141 7.01 4.20 -0.71
CA ILE A 141 5.84 4.89 -1.24
C ILE A 141 6.01 5.06 -2.74
N ARG A 142 5.12 4.43 -3.49
CA ARG A 142 5.05 4.54 -4.94
C ARG A 142 3.95 5.51 -5.35
N ILE A 143 4.20 6.27 -6.41
CA ILE A 143 3.19 7.08 -7.09
C ILE A 143 2.85 6.36 -8.40
N PRO A 144 1.73 5.62 -8.47
CA PRO A 144 1.34 4.92 -9.69
C PRO A 144 1.04 5.91 -10.82
N PHE A 145 1.56 5.64 -12.02
CA PHE A 145 1.22 6.43 -13.19
C PHE A 145 -0.25 6.27 -13.55
N VAL A 146 -0.96 7.37 -13.69
CA VAL A 146 -2.35 7.40 -14.14
C VAL A 146 -2.55 8.64 -14.99
N ALA A 147 -3.09 8.48 -16.19
CA ALA A 147 -3.37 9.59 -17.09
C ALA A 147 -4.48 10.51 -16.55
N ASN A 148 -5.53 9.93 -15.97
CA ASN A 148 -6.66 10.69 -15.43
C ASN A 148 -6.34 11.27 -14.05
N PRO A 149 -6.44 12.61 -13.83
CA PRO A 149 -6.22 13.24 -12.53
C PRO A 149 -7.10 12.66 -11.40
N LYS A 150 -8.29 12.19 -11.70
CA LYS A 150 -9.17 11.52 -10.73
C LYS A 150 -8.55 10.23 -10.16
N GLY A 151 -7.63 9.59 -10.87
CA GLY A 151 -6.95 8.39 -10.40
C GLY A 151 -5.65 8.65 -9.63
N ARG A 152 -5.24 9.91 -9.44
CA ARG A 152 -3.99 10.23 -8.70
C ARG A 152 -4.08 9.73 -7.28
N ARG A 153 -3.03 9.02 -6.86
CA ARG A 153 -2.95 8.37 -5.56
C ARG A 153 -1.52 8.08 -5.17
N VAL A 154 -1.31 7.77 -3.92
CA VAL A 154 -0.06 7.21 -3.40
C VAL A 154 -0.30 5.78 -2.95
N GLU A 155 0.73 4.96 -3.01
CA GLU A 155 0.71 3.55 -2.62
C GLU A 155 1.76 3.32 -1.54
N ALA A 156 1.33 3.05 -0.31
CA ALA A 156 2.21 2.57 0.75
C ALA A 156 2.44 1.07 0.55
N ARG A 157 3.70 0.67 0.33
CA ARG A 157 4.07 -0.70 -0.05
C ARG A 157 4.64 -1.54 1.09
N PHE A 158 5.01 -0.90 2.21
CA PHE A 158 5.59 -1.60 3.37
C PHE A 158 4.56 -2.37 4.21
N PRO A 159 3.26 -2.01 4.29
CA PRO A 159 2.30 -2.78 5.05
C PRO A 159 2.20 -4.23 4.57
N ASP A 160 1.88 -5.13 5.47
CA ASP A 160 1.67 -6.54 5.16
C ASP A 160 0.31 -7.05 5.67
N PRO A 161 -0.11 -8.26 5.25
CA PRO A 161 -1.45 -8.76 5.54
C PRO A 161 -1.72 -9.11 7.02
N LEU A 162 -0.72 -9.09 7.92
CA LEU A 162 -0.95 -9.22 9.37
C LEU A 162 -1.54 -7.95 9.97
N MET A 163 -1.42 -6.82 9.28
CA MET A 163 -1.96 -5.54 9.72
C MET A 163 -3.47 -5.65 9.96
N ASN A 164 -3.92 -5.15 11.11
CA ASN A 164 -5.34 -4.86 11.30
C ASN A 164 -5.73 -3.69 10.37
N PRO A 165 -6.63 -3.87 9.39
CA PRO A 165 -6.91 -2.84 8.39
C PRO A 165 -7.51 -1.56 8.99
N TYR A 166 -8.33 -1.66 10.03
CA TYR A 166 -8.90 -0.48 10.70
C TYR A 166 -7.81 0.38 11.32
N LEU A 167 -6.95 -0.23 12.13
CA LEU A 167 -5.84 0.47 12.78
C LEU A 167 -4.81 0.97 11.77
N GLY A 168 -4.43 0.12 10.81
CA GLY A 168 -3.41 0.47 9.83
C GLY A 168 -3.83 1.59 8.88
N PHE A 169 -5.06 1.55 8.38
CA PHE A 169 -5.56 2.62 7.51
C PHE A 169 -5.73 3.93 8.27
N ALA A 170 -6.24 3.89 9.51
CA ALA A 170 -6.35 5.08 10.37
C ALA A 170 -4.97 5.67 10.67
N ALA A 171 -4.00 4.85 11.05
CA ALA A 171 -2.64 5.30 11.35
C ALA A 171 -1.95 5.93 10.13
N LEU A 172 -2.08 5.33 8.94
CA LEU A 172 -1.56 5.89 7.70
C LEU A 172 -2.21 7.24 7.36
N LEU A 173 -3.53 7.35 7.53
CA LEU A 173 -4.26 8.60 7.33
C LEU A 173 -3.78 9.68 8.30
N MET A 174 -3.70 9.38 9.59
CA MET A 174 -3.26 10.33 10.62
C MET A 174 -1.83 10.80 10.37
N ALA A 175 -0.91 9.89 10.04
CA ALA A 175 0.46 10.24 9.70
C ALA A 175 0.53 11.16 8.47
N GLY A 176 -0.24 10.86 7.43
CA GLY A 176 -0.32 11.71 6.25
C GLY A 176 -0.91 13.09 6.54
N LEU A 177 -1.96 13.18 7.37
CA LEU A 177 -2.56 14.46 7.77
C LEU A 177 -1.63 15.30 8.63
N ASP A 178 -0.85 14.70 9.56
CA ASP A 178 0.22 15.42 10.28
C ASP A 178 1.23 16.04 9.30
N GLY A 179 1.56 15.32 8.23
CA GLY A 179 2.41 15.85 7.17
C GLY A 179 1.82 17.06 6.47
N VAL A 180 0.53 17.05 6.18
CA VAL A 180 -0.18 18.16 5.56
C VAL A 180 -0.28 19.35 6.51
N GLU A 181 -0.70 19.13 7.76
CA GLU A 181 -0.88 20.16 8.77
C GLU A 181 0.44 20.89 9.08
N ASN A 182 1.52 20.14 9.21
CA ASN A 182 2.84 20.67 9.54
C ASN A 182 3.73 20.94 8.31
N LYS A 183 3.18 20.83 7.08
CA LYS A 183 3.88 21.05 5.81
C LYS A 183 5.20 20.29 5.71
N ILE A 184 5.18 19.01 6.06
CA ILE A 184 6.37 18.16 6.09
C ILE A 184 6.71 17.70 4.66
N HIS A 185 7.75 18.27 4.09
CA HIS A 185 8.19 17.87 2.75
C HIS A 185 8.92 16.52 2.80
N PRO A 186 8.66 15.58 1.87
CA PRO A 186 9.25 14.24 1.88
C PRO A 186 10.73 14.18 1.48
N GLY A 187 11.34 15.31 1.13
CA GLY A 187 12.68 15.37 0.55
C GLY A 187 12.68 15.08 -0.95
N GLU A 188 13.81 14.62 -1.50
CA GLU A 188 13.94 14.30 -2.91
C GLU A 188 13.38 12.90 -3.23
N ALA A 189 12.74 12.79 -4.40
CA ALA A 189 12.25 11.50 -4.88
C ALA A 189 13.42 10.58 -5.29
N ALA A 190 13.32 9.30 -4.99
CA ALA A 190 14.34 8.34 -5.40
C ALA A 190 14.36 8.16 -6.92
N SER A 191 15.53 8.40 -7.52
CA SER A 191 15.77 8.28 -8.96
C SER A 191 16.40 6.94 -9.35
N LYS A 192 17.10 6.27 -8.41
CA LYS A 192 17.81 4.99 -8.61
C LYS A 192 17.02 3.84 -8.04
N ASP A 193 17.30 2.63 -8.52
CA ASP A 193 16.79 1.41 -7.92
C ASP A 193 17.29 1.29 -6.48
N LEU A 194 16.40 0.85 -5.58
CA LEU A 194 16.65 0.76 -4.14
C LEU A 194 16.79 -0.69 -3.64
N TYR A 195 16.74 -1.67 -4.56
CA TYR A 195 17.00 -3.08 -4.23
C TYR A 195 18.48 -3.36 -3.96
#